data_3a754148794625ade51e192dd7956f32
#
_entry.id   3a754148794625ade51e192dd7956f32
#
_cell.length_a   1.000
_cell.length_b   1.000
_cell.length_c   1.000
_cell.angle_alpha   90.00
_cell.angle_beta   90.00
_cell.angle_gamma   90.00
#
_symmetry.space_group_name_H-M   'P 1'
#
loop_
_entity.id
_entity.type
_entity.pdbx_description
1 polymer ?
#
loop_
_entity_poly.entity_id
_entity_poly.type
_entity_poly.pdbx_seq_one_letter_code
_entity_poly.pdbx_strand_id
1 'polypeptide(L)'
;MTTGAGLDHVRELMALATGDEKHDESSTSTLDALWVLYDRVLRVDPSAPKDPGRDRFILSKGHGPSAYYAVLAAKGFFPEDLLTGFLEWGNPLGSHPDRNQVPGVEASTGSLGHGLALAVGSALALRARGSTEQRVVVLCGDAEL
;
A
#
# COMPACT_ATOMS: atom_id res chain seq x y z
N MET A 1 -0.07 -19.05 -1.33
CA MET A 1 0.10 -19.37 -2.76
C MET A 1 0.52 -18.08 -3.44
N THR A 2 1.74 -17.98 -3.92
CA THR A 2 2.18 -16.85 -4.74
C THR A 2 1.40 -16.89 -6.04
N THR A 3 0.48 -15.95 -6.24
CA THR A 3 -0.04 -15.67 -7.57
C THR A 3 1.15 -15.36 -8.46
N GLY A 4 1.31 -16.07 -9.59
CA GLY A 4 2.48 -15.96 -10.46
C GLY A 4 2.63 -14.63 -11.22
N ALA A 5 2.07 -13.55 -10.68
CA ALA A 5 2.24 -12.20 -11.18
C ALA A 5 3.68 -11.75 -10.90
N GLY A 6 4.43 -11.44 -11.94
CA GLY A 6 5.75 -10.84 -11.83
C GLY A 6 5.67 -9.30 -11.76
N LEU A 7 6.81 -8.66 -11.55
CA LEU A 7 6.93 -7.19 -11.55
C LEU A 7 6.41 -6.56 -12.86
N ASP A 8 6.57 -7.24 -13.99
CA ASP A 8 6.07 -6.75 -15.29
C ASP A 8 4.54 -6.66 -15.30
N HIS A 9 3.85 -7.64 -14.72
CA HIS A 9 2.39 -7.57 -14.57
C HIS A 9 1.97 -6.37 -13.68
N VAL A 10 2.71 -6.09 -12.62
CA VAL A 10 2.41 -4.91 -11.78
C VAL A 10 2.58 -3.60 -12.55
N ARG A 11 3.58 -3.52 -13.44
CA ARG A 11 3.76 -2.36 -14.34
C ARG A 11 2.60 -2.21 -15.32
N GLU A 12 2.10 -3.32 -15.87
CA GLU A 12 0.91 -3.33 -16.71
C GLU A 12 -0.32 -2.84 -15.92
N LEU A 13 -0.51 -3.33 -14.71
CA LEU A 13 -1.59 -2.88 -13.83
C LEU A 13 -1.48 -1.40 -13.45
N MET A 14 -0.29 -0.91 -13.15
CA MET A 14 -0.08 0.50 -12.88
C MET A 14 -0.44 1.37 -14.09
N ALA A 15 -0.19 0.89 -15.30
CA ALA A 15 -0.57 1.58 -16.54
C ALA A 15 -2.10 1.65 -16.77
N LEU A 16 -2.90 0.83 -16.07
CA LEU A 16 -4.36 0.94 -16.11
C LEU A 16 -4.88 2.10 -15.26
N ALA A 17 -4.11 2.55 -14.28
CA ALA A 17 -4.46 3.67 -13.42
C ALA A 17 -4.19 5.01 -14.15
N THR A 18 -5.02 5.32 -15.16
CA THR A 18 -4.86 6.45 -16.08
C THR A 18 -5.52 7.76 -15.61
N GLY A 19 -5.97 7.82 -14.36
CA GLY A 19 -6.53 9.05 -13.78
C GLY A 19 -5.53 10.23 -13.85
N ASP A 20 -6.05 11.46 -13.73
CA ASP A 20 -5.23 12.69 -13.69
C ASP A 20 -4.39 12.76 -12.40
N GLU A 21 -3.44 11.83 -12.26
CA GLU A 21 -2.54 11.78 -11.13
C GLU A 21 -1.39 12.76 -11.31
N LYS A 22 -1.28 13.71 -10.38
CA LYS A 22 -0.23 14.75 -10.40
C LYS A 22 1.12 14.28 -9.86
N HIS A 23 1.20 13.07 -9.31
CA HIS A 23 2.36 12.55 -8.60
C HIS A 23 2.88 11.22 -9.16
N ASP A 24 2.72 10.99 -10.45
CA ASP A 24 3.10 9.74 -11.12
C ASP A 24 4.58 9.38 -10.93
N GLU A 25 5.49 10.35 -11.02
CA GLU A 25 6.92 10.13 -10.76
C GLU A 25 7.17 9.62 -9.34
N SER A 26 6.47 10.19 -8.36
CA SER A 26 6.54 9.74 -6.96
C SER A 26 6.04 8.32 -6.78
N SER A 27 5.02 7.92 -7.53
CA SER A 27 4.49 6.57 -7.54
C SER A 27 5.49 5.59 -8.16
N THR A 28 5.94 5.88 -9.38
CA THR A 28 6.86 5.03 -10.15
C THR A 28 8.15 4.76 -9.40
N SER A 29 8.73 5.76 -8.73
CA SER A 29 9.99 5.63 -8.00
C SER A 29 9.95 4.60 -6.86
N THR A 30 8.79 4.23 -6.37
CA THR A 30 8.61 3.31 -5.24
C THR A 30 8.10 1.93 -5.64
N LEU A 31 7.78 1.71 -6.90
CA LEU A 31 7.15 0.48 -7.38
C LEU A 31 7.97 -0.77 -7.04
N ASP A 32 9.25 -0.77 -7.34
CA ASP A 32 10.13 -1.94 -7.11
C ASP A 32 10.23 -2.27 -5.62
N ALA A 33 10.34 -1.25 -4.76
CA ALA A 33 10.37 -1.43 -3.31
C ALA A 33 9.04 -2.00 -2.78
N LEU A 34 7.92 -1.47 -3.23
CA LEU A 34 6.58 -1.96 -2.86
C LEU A 34 6.39 -3.42 -3.29
N TRP A 35 6.79 -3.74 -4.53
CA TRP A 35 6.69 -5.11 -5.03
C TRP A 35 7.51 -6.07 -4.16
N VAL A 36 8.78 -5.78 -3.89
CA VAL A 36 9.64 -6.64 -3.06
C VAL A 36 9.08 -6.80 -1.66
N LEU A 37 8.56 -5.73 -1.06
CA LEU A 37 7.93 -5.78 0.27
C LEU A 37 6.76 -6.76 0.28
N TYR A 38 5.82 -6.63 -0.64
CA TYR A 38 4.60 -7.46 -0.68
C TYR A 38 4.84 -8.88 -1.20
N ASP A 39 5.87 -9.08 -2.04
CA ASP A 39 6.17 -10.39 -2.61
C ASP A 39 7.02 -11.27 -1.70
N ARG A 40 7.95 -10.69 -0.95
CA ARG A 40 9.00 -11.45 -0.24
C ARG A 40 9.16 -11.13 1.24
N VAL A 41 8.71 -9.97 1.69
CA VAL A 41 9.05 -9.47 3.02
C VAL A 41 7.87 -9.51 3.97
N LEU A 42 6.73 -8.96 3.57
CA LEU A 42 5.57 -8.81 4.42
C LEU A 42 4.80 -10.12 4.56
N ARG A 43 4.43 -10.46 5.77
CA ARG A 43 3.49 -11.54 6.08
C ARG A 43 2.08 -10.99 6.11
N VAL A 44 1.46 -10.96 4.95
CA VAL A 44 0.09 -10.48 4.74
C VAL A 44 -0.68 -11.50 3.90
N ASP A 45 -1.97 -11.62 4.15
CA ASP A 45 -2.87 -12.48 3.41
C ASP A 45 -4.02 -11.64 2.83
N PRO A 46 -4.16 -11.55 1.49
CA PRO A 46 -5.23 -10.80 0.87
C PRO A 46 -6.62 -11.35 1.21
N SER A 47 -6.75 -12.64 1.52
CA SER A 47 -8.02 -13.24 1.96
C SER A 47 -8.41 -12.85 3.40
N ALA A 48 -7.43 -12.37 4.19
CA ALA A 48 -7.62 -11.94 5.58
C ALA A 48 -6.90 -10.60 5.85
N PRO A 49 -7.27 -9.51 5.14
CA PRO A 49 -6.54 -8.24 5.19
C PRO A 49 -6.56 -7.55 6.56
N LYS A 50 -7.43 -8.02 7.46
CA LYS A 50 -7.56 -7.49 8.83
C LYS A 50 -7.04 -8.45 9.90
N ASP A 51 -6.37 -9.55 9.52
CA ASP A 51 -5.78 -10.48 10.48
C ASP A 51 -4.89 -9.71 11.48
N PRO A 52 -5.14 -9.82 12.79
CA PRO A 52 -4.32 -9.14 13.80
C PRO A 52 -2.87 -9.62 13.83
N GLY A 53 -2.59 -10.83 13.36
CA GLY A 53 -1.25 -11.42 13.29
C GLY A 53 -0.38 -10.98 12.13
N ARG A 54 -0.95 -10.22 11.17
CA ARG A 54 -0.23 -9.76 9.98
C ARG A 54 0.86 -8.73 10.29
N ASP A 55 1.84 -8.61 9.41
CA ASP A 55 2.70 -7.43 9.36
C ASP A 55 1.87 -6.18 8.97
N ARG A 56 2.35 -5.00 9.31
CA ARG A 56 1.70 -3.72 9.03
C ARG A 56 2.58 -2.90 8.10
N PHE A 57 2.01 -2.47 6.99
CA PHE A 57 2.69 -1.60 6.05
C PHE A 57 1.96 -0.26 5.95
N ILE A 58 2.71 0.84 6.05
CA ILE A 58 2.20 2.20 5.91
C ILE A 58 2.96 2.90 4.79
N LEU A 59 2.22 3.33 3.76
CA LEU A 59 2.74 4.25 2.76
C LEU A 59 2.63 5.67 3.33
N SER A 60 3.70 6.21 3.90
CA SER A 60 3.68 7.53 4.55
C SER A 60 3.48 8.64 3.54
N LYS A 61 4.21 8.61 2.41
CA LYS A 61 3.96 9.48 1.27
C LYS A 61 2.69 9.05 0.52
N GLY A 62 1.52 9.36 1.05
CA GLY A 62 0.25 8.90 0.49
C GLY A 62 -0.13 9.50 -0.87
N HIS A 63 0.56 10.56 -1.32
CA HIS A 63 0.43 11.09 -2.68
C HIS A 63 1.16 10.18 -3.67
N GLY A 64 0.59 10.01 -4.86
CA GLY A 64 1.10 9.06 -5.86
C GLY A 64 0.89 7.59 -5.45
N PRO A 65 -0.35 7.16 -5.16
CA PRO A 65 -0.61 5.81 -4.68
C PRO A 65 -0.76 4.75 -5.77
N SER A 66 -0.69 5.11 -7.06
CA SER A 66 -0.99 4.20 -8.18
C SER A 66 -0.13 2.93 -8.15
N ALA A 67 1.17 3.03 -7.88
CA ALA A 67 2.04 1.86 -7.71
C ALA A 67 1.61 0.99 -6.52
N TYR A 68 1.19 1.61 -5.41
CA TYR A 68 0.71 0.86 -4.25
C TYR A 68 -0.59 0.11 -4.56
N TYR A 69 -1.52 0.75 -5.25
CA TYR A 69 -2.75 0.10 -5.67
C TYR A 69 -2.49 -1.04 -6.67
N ALA A 70 -1.59 -0.84 -7.63
CA ALA A 70 -1.20 -1.89 -8.57
C ALA A 70 -0.61 -3.12 -7.85
N VAL A 71 0.25 -2.91 -6.86
CA VAL A 71 0.80 -4.00 -6.05
C VAL A 71 -0.30 -4.70 -5.23
N LEU A 72 -1.20 -3.97 -4.59
CA LEU A 72 -2.30 -4.56 -3.83
C LEU A 72 -3.24 -5.38 -4.73
N ALA A 73 -3.58 -4.87 -5.93
CA ALA A 73 -4.38 -5.60 -6.91
C ALA A 73 -3.68 -6.88 -7.37
N ALA A 74 -2.41 -6.80 -7.78
CA ALA A 74 -1.60 -7.95 -8.20
C ALA A 74 -1.48 -9.03 -7.10
N LYS A 75 -1.51 -8.63 -5.84
CA LYS A 75 -1.50 -9.55 -4.69
C LYS A 75 -2.91 -10.05 -4.31
N GLY A 76 -3.97 -9.57 -4.98
CA GLY A 76 -5.34 -10.05 -4.82
C GLY A 76 -6.11 -9.43 -3.66
N PHE A 77 -5.70 -8.26 -3.15
CA PHE A 77 -6.47 -7.54 -2.11
C PHE A 77 -7.79 -7.00 -2.63
N PHE A 78 -7.87 -6.68 -3.91
CA PHE A 78 -9.09 -6.28 -4.61
C PHE A 78 -8.98 -6.60 -6.12
N PRO A 79 -10.09 -6.61 -6.86
CA PRO A 79 -10.09 -6.92 -8.29
C PRO A 79 -9.28 -5.89 -9.11
N GLU A 80 -8.49 -6.39 -10.07
CA GLU A 80 -7.60 -5.57 -10.89
C GLU A 80 -8.34 -4.54 -11.77
N ASP A 81 -9.58 -4.84 -12.16
CA ASP A 81 -10.42 -3.96 -12.96
C ASP A 81 -10.79 -2.64 -12.26
N LEU A 82 -10.72 -2.59 -10.93
CA LEU A 82 -10.90 -1.33 -10.18
C LEU A 82 -9.85 -0.27 -10.55
N LEU A 83 -8.67 -0.68 -11.02
CA LEU A 83 -7.61 0.25 -11.43
C LEU A 83 -8.03 1.13 -12.62
N THR A 84 -8.87 0.64 -13.50
CA THR A 84 -9.34 1.41 -14.67
C THR A 84 -10.17 2.64 -14.29
N GLY A 85 -10.79 2.62 -13.10
CA GLY A 85 -11.57 3.73 -12.57
C GLY A 85 -10.81 4.58 -11.54
N PHE A 86 -9.49 4.48 -11.49
CA PHE A 86 -8.66 5.27 -10.57
C PHE A 86 -8.96 6.78 -10.69
N LEU A 87 -9.21 7.44 -9.58
CA LEU A 87 -9.64 8.85 -9.45
C LEU A 87 -11.05 9.16 -9.98
N GLU A 88 -11.80 8.20 -10.49
CA GLU A 88 -13.17 8.43 -10.89
C GLU A 88 -14.11 8.54 -9.69
N TRP A 89 -15.19 9.29 -9.86
CA TRP A 89 -16.20 9.44 -8.82
C TRP A 89 -16.84 8.08 -8.48
N GLY A 90 -16.84 7.74 -7.19
CA GLY A 90 -17.40 6.48 -6.69
C GLY A 90 -16.42 5.29 -6.71
N ASN A 91 -15.24 5.44 -7.29
CA ASN A 91 -14.19 4.43 -7.19
C ASN A 91 -13.46 4.56 -5.83
N PRO A 92 -13.15 3.46 -5.12
CA PRO A 92 -12.45 3.51 -3.84
C PRO A 92 -10.97 3.93 -3.96
N LEU A 93 -10.41 3.87 -5.17
CA LEU A 93 -9.02 4.21 -5.44
C LEU A 93 -8.87 5.72 -5.70
N GLY A 94 -8.75 6.47 -4.62
CA GLY A 94 -8.57 7.92 -4.66
C GLY A 94 -7.10 8.35 -4.78
N SER A 95 -6.86 9.65 -4.81
CA SER A 95 -5.52 10.27 -4.86
C SER A 95 -4.65 9.99 -3.62
N HIS A 96 -5.22 9.46 -2.57
CA HIS A 96 -4.56 9.05 -1.34
C HIS A 96 -5.15 7.73 -0.84
N PRO A 97 -4.35 6.84 -0.23
CA PRO A 97 -4.85 5.57 0.29
C PRO A 97 -5.83 5.80 1.45
N ASP A 98 -7.00 5.16 1.38
CA ASP A 98 -7.99 5.17 2.46
C ASP A 98 -8.19 3.75 3.03
N ARG A 99 -7.87 3.58 4.31
CA ARG A 99 -7.99 2.29 5.01
C ARG A 99 -9.41 1.77 5.12
N ASN A 100 -10.40 2.65 5.02
CA ASN A 100 -11.80 2.27 5.13
C ASN A 100 -12.38 1.79 3.79
N GLN A 101 -11.76 2.19 2.68
CA GLN A 101 -12.25 1.90 1.33
C GLN A 101 -11.40 0.84 0.62
N VAL A 102 -10.08 0.82 0.86
CA VAL A 102 -9.16 -0.05 0.11
C VAL A 102 -8.64 -1.18 1.00
N PRO A 103 -9.02 -2.45 0.70
CA PRO A 103 -8.47 -3.60 1.42
C PRO A 103 -6.94 -3.65 1.32
N GLY A 104 -6.29 -3.98 2.44
CA GLY A 104 -4.82 -4.04 2.52
C GLY A 104 -4.15 -2.71 2.90
N VAL A 105 -4.86 -1.58 2.88
CA VAL A 105 -4.36 -0.29 3.37
C VAL A 105 -4.44 -0.25 4.89
N GLU A 106 -3.29 -0.10 5.56
CA GLU A 106 -3.21 -0.09 7.03
C GLU A 106 -3.66 1.25 7.63
N ALA A 107 -3.28 2.36 7.01
CA ALA A 107 -3.61 3.70 7.46
C ALA A 107 -3.91 4.62 6.28
N SER A 108 -4.91 5.49 6.44
CA SER A 108 -5.14 6.58 5.49
C SER A 108 -4.02 7.60 5.64
N THR A 109 -3.35 7.94 4.55
CA THR A 109 -2.18 8.83 4.53
C THR A 109 -2.33 9.88 3.43
N GLY A 110 -1.41 10.85 3.39
CA GLY A 110 -1.45 11.98 2.45
C GLY A 110 -0.91 13.26 3.09
N SER A 111 -0.99 13.37 4.41
CA SER A 111 -0.31 14.42 5.16
C SER A 111 1.13 13.99 5.41
N LEU A 112 2.09 14.64 4.76
CA LEU A 112 3.51 14.28 4.83
C LEU A 112 4.03 14.24 6.28
N GLY A 113 4.84 13.24 6.59
CA GLY A 113 5.40 13.00 7.92
C GLY A 113 4.50 12.24 8.89
N HIS A 114 3.18 12.17 8.68
CA HIS A 114 2.27 11.49 9.60
C HIS A 114 2.42 9.97 9.62
N GLY A 115 2.72 9.35 8.47
CA GLY A 115 2.83 7.90 8.38
C GLY A 115 3.93 7.32 9.27
N LEU A 116 5.06 8.00 9.39
CA LEU A 116 6.15 7.58 10.28
C LEU A 116 5.72 7.59 11.75
N ALA A 117 5.03 8.64 12.19
CA ALA A 117 4.51 8.74 13.56
C ALA A 117 3.47 7.65 13.85
N LEU A 118 2.56 7.37 12.89
CA LEU A 118 1.59 6.28 12.99
C LEU A 118 2.28 4.92 13.07
N ALA A 119 3.36 4.70 12.30
CA ALA A 119 4.14 3.47 12.34
C ALA A 119 4.80 3.26 13.71
N VAL A 120 5.39 4.30 14.28
CA VAL A 120 5.98 4.26 15.63
C VAL A 120 4.91 3.92 16.66
N GLY A 121 3.76 4.59 16.62
CA GLY A 121 2.64 4.30 17.53
C GLY A 121 2.14 2.86 17.41
N SER A 122 2.03 2.35 16.17
CA SER A 122 1.64 0.96 15.90
C SER A 122 2.66 -0.04 16.45
N ALA A 123 3.95 0.20 16.26
CA ALA A 123 5.02 -0.65 16.78
C ALA A 123 5.04 -0.67 18.33
N LEU A 124 4.86 0.49 18.96
CA LEU A 124 4.75 0.59 20.42
C LEU A 124 3.52 -0.16 20.94
N ALA A 125 2.38 -0.07 20.26
CA ALA A 125 1.17 -0.79 20.63
C ALA A 125 1.33 -2.31 20.52
N LEU A 126 1.97 -2.81 19.46
CA LEU A 126 2.30 -4.23 19.33
C LEU A 126 3.20 -4.70 20.45
N ARG A 127 4.26 -3.96 20.72
CA ARG A 127 5.21 -4.24 21.82
C ARG A 127 4.50 -4.28 23.17
N ALA A 128 3.62 -3.31 23.46
CA ALA A 128 2.87 -3.25 24.71
C ALA A 128 1.91 -4.43 24.90
N ARG A 129 1.43 -5.03 23.80
CA ARG A 129 0.61 -6.24 23.81
C ARG A 129 1.43 -7.55 23.89
N GLY A 130 2.76 -7.46 23.96
CA GLY A 130 3.64 -8.63 23.93
C GLY A 130 3.75 -9.30 22.54
N SER A 131 3.31 -8.63 21.50
CA SER A 131 3.44 -9.13 20.12
C SER A 131 4.85 -8.91 19.62
N THR A 132 5.58 -10.00 19.37
CA THR A 132 6.99 -9.96 18.93
C THR A 132 7.18 -10.41 17.48
N GLU A 133 6.15 -10.97 16.88
CA GLU A 133 6.22 -11.56 15.54
C GLU A 133 5.85 -10.58 14.41
N GLN A 134 4.97 -9.61 14.70
CA GLN A 134 4.53 -8.65 13.69
C GLN A 134 5.56 -7.55 13.51
N ARG A 135 5.79 -7.21 12.25
CA ARG A 135 6.63 -6.07 11.87
C ARG A 135 5.77 -4.90 11.47
N VAL A 136 6.27 -3.70 11.73
CA VAL A 136 5.72 -2.46 11.18
C VAL A 136 6.75 -1.90 10.20
N VAL A 137 6.36 -1.79 8.95
CA VAL A 137 7.18 -1.27 7.86
C VAL A 137 6.53 0.01 7.34
N VAL A 138 7.32 1.06 7.18
CA VAL A 138 6.85 2.34 6.64
C VAL A 138 7.74 2.76 5.48
N LEU A 139 7.11 3.22 4.39
CA LEU A 139 7.80 3.81 3.26
C LEU A 139 7.59 5.33 3.31
N CYS A 140 8.68 6.05 3.53
CA CYS A 140 8.71 7.49 3.58
C CYS A 140 9.30 8.06 2.29
N GLY A 141 8.84 9.24 1.88
CA GLY A 141 9.56 10.08 0.95
C GLY A 141 10.69 10.83 1.65
N ASP A 142 11.70 11.25 0.89
CA ASP A 142 12.83 12.03 1.40
C ASP A 142 12.40 13.37 2.03
N ALA A 143 11.33 13.97 1.52
CA ALA A 143 10.78 15.22 2.04
C ALA A 143 10.00 15.05 3.38
N GLU A 144 9.87 13.84 3.90
CA GLU A 144 9.17 13.55 5.16
C GLU A 144 10.11 13.43 6.37
N LEU A 145 11.43 13.44 6.13
CA LEU A 145 12.47 13.19 7.14
C LEU A 145 13.19 14.46 7.57
#